data_425103d17546d2ff0559b18d8e4eb7a8
#
_entry.id   425103d17546d2ff0559b18d8e4eb7a8
#
_cell.length_a   1.000
_cell.length_b   1.000
_cell.length_c   1.000
_cell.angle_alpha   90.00
_cell.angle_beta   90.00
_cell.angle_gamma   90.00
#
_symmetry.space_group_name_H-M   'P 1'
#
loop_
_entity.id
_entity.type
_entity.pdbx_description
1 polymer ?
#
loop_
_entity_poly.entity_id
_entity_poly.type
_entity_poly.pdbx_seq_one_letter_code
_entity_poly.pdbx_strand_id
1 'polypeptide(L)'
;MKKSNKKNKIQNEKPKMSKLARTVLIISAAIVVLLAGGIITLNAYNYKPTVAFYGISERNHNAIIEVLQKTSERKRGNKKVWPYNIEILDSSYSLEKALKSPAKFLSEKKDSHGTFLSETKKARKPELIIMYRGKNAEFAVENALKKVPGFSQTILDGMTTSIKQTAYINAQNNISAVPLLIDNCELDVNRSFLNSHKIEEFKTLEEFENIISKNKIQEGSAAISANFSDSYNFINLFGAIVEATSGISSLQSASEKIWKISKSSAAGYNTYQNLISELSKEGTEFYEAIELLKRWQNKSLLPKNINQFTSKDVESFMQANLSVASFMTLSDHRKIAQKTIQKFSSFYIPSKNQQRIFTSPVIVAIANSRNKSISESVKLLANSMQSELCSRTGLAPVQANCSVIDIQADDVRYWVAASGKPFEGLAESAFKTSGSRNQFAEALKSFLN
;
A
#
# COMPACT_ATOMS: atom_id res chain seq x y z
N MET A 1 -24.18 33.81 -88.68
CA MET A 1 -23.77 32.39 -88.51
C MET A 1 -23.70 32.04 -86.97
N LYS A 2 -24.73 31.38 -86.46
CA LYS A 2 -24.79 30.93 -85.03
C LYS A 2 -24.43 29.46 -84.99
N LYS A 3 -23.30 29.09 -84.35
CA LYS A 3 -22.93 27.71 -84.08
C LYS A 3 -23.58 27.27 -82.77
N SER A 4 -24.45 26.28 -82.88
CA SER A 4 -25.11 25.59 -81.82
C SER A 4 -24.12 24.55 -81.16
N ASN A 5 -23.77 24.75 -79.94
CA ASN A 5 -23.02 23.75 -79.11
C ASN A 5 -24.03 22.82 -78.40
N LYS A 6 -24.26 21.65 -78.94
CA LYS A 6 -24.94 20.56 -78.25
C LYS A 6 -23.95 19.92 -77.21
N LYS A 7 -24.16 20.18 -75.90
CA LYS A 7 -23.52 19.43 -74.83
C LYS A 7 -24.21 18.07 -74.68
N ASN A 8 -23.52 17.00 -75.01
CA ASN A 8 -23.93 15.64 -74.71
C ASN A 8 -23.79 15.44 -73.17
N LYS A 9 -24.90 15.31 -72.48
CA LYS A 9 -24.96 14.80 -71.07
C LYS A 9 -24.86 13.28 -71.15
N ILE A 10 -23.66 12.76 -70.78
CA ILE A 10 -23.51 11.34 -70.51
C ILE A 10 -24.17 11.10 -69.14
N GLN A 11 -25.32 10.49 -69.11
CA GLN A 11 -25.95 9.97 -67.89
C GLN A 11 -25.18 8.72 -67.47
N ASN A 12 -24.38 8.84 -66.45
CA ASN A 12 -23.82 7.68 -65.72
C ASN A 12 -24.95 6.95 -64.98
N GLU A 13 -25.64 6.04 -65.62
CA GLU A 13 -26.52 5.08 -64.96
C GLU A 13 -25.65 4.13 -64.16
N LYS A 14 -25.72 4.23 -62.79
CA LYS A 14 -25.12 3.25 -61.91
C LYS A 14 -25.75 1.87 -62.20
N PRO A 15 -24.96 0.83 -62.43
CA PRO A 15 -25.49 -0.49 -62.70
C PRO A 15 -26.43 -0.96 -61.61
N LYS A 16 -27.68 -1.24 -61.88
CA LYS A 16 -28.66 -1.77 -60.94
C LYS A 16 -28.25 -3.19 -60.59
N MET A 17 -27.80 -3.39 -59.34
CA MET A 17 -27.51 -4.73 -58.81
C MET A 17 -28.73 -5.65 -58.99
N SER A 18 -28.50 -6.87 -59.48
CA SER A 18 -29.53 -7.89 -59.61
C SER A 18 -30.16 -8.24 -58.25
N LYS A 19 -31.42 -8.66 -58.23
CA LYS A 19 -32.11 -9.07 -56.99
C LYS A 19 -31.29 -10.13 -56.24
N LEU A 20 -30.68 -11.07 -56.95
CA LEU A 20 -29.84 -12.13 -56.38
C LEU A 20 -28.57 -11.55 -55.69
N ALA A 21 -27.89 -10.59 -56.35
CA ALA A 21 -26.71 -9.95 -55.76
C ALA A 21 -27.05 -9.13 -54.48
N ARG A 22 -28.22 -8.49 -54.45
CA ARG A 22 -28.72 -7.82 -53.22
C ARG A 22 -29.00 -8.80 -52.08
N THR A 23 -29.65 -9.94 -52.39
CA THR A 23 -29.95 -10.96 -51.38
C THR A 23 -28.68 -11.57 -50.83
N VAL A 24 -27.70 -11.89 -51.67
CA VAL A 24 -26.38 -12.40 -51.22
C VAL A 24 -25.65 -11.39 -50.36
N LEU A 25 -25.69 -10.10 -50.71
CA LEU A 25 -25.04 -9.06 -49.91
C LEU A 25 -25.71 -8.84 -48.53
N ILE A 26 -27.03 -8.94 -48.44
CA ILE A 26 -27.78 -8.86 -47.20
C ILE A 26 -27.47 -10.08 -46.32
N ILE A 27 -27.43 -11.28 -46.87
CA ILE A 27 -27.13 -12.50 -46.13
C ILE A 27 -25.68 -12.45 -45.62
N SER A 28 -24.70 -12.07 -46.45
CA SER A 28 -23.31 -11.92 -46.04
C SER A 28 -23.13 -10.85 -44.97
N ALA A 29 -23.81 -9.70 -45.08
CA ALA A 29 -23.78 -8.69 -44.01
C ALA A 29 -24.40 -9.20 -42.69
N ALA A 30 -25.53 -9.93 -42.77
CA ALA A 30 -26.13 -10.56 -41.59
C ALA A 30 -25.18 -11.58 -40.90
N ILE A 31 -24.50 -12.42 -41.69
CA ILE A 31 -23.51 -13.39 -41.18
C ILE A 31 -22.35 -12.67 -40.50
N VAL A 32 -21.82 -11.60 -41.13
CA VAL A 32 -20.73 -10.80 -40.53
C VAL A 32 -21.17 -10.15 -39.23
N VAL A 33 -22.38 -9.63 -39.13
CA VAL A 33 -22.94 -9.04 -37.91
C VAL A 33 -23.13 -10.12 -36.83
N LEU A 34 -23.62 -11.31 -37.17
CA LEU A 34 -23.79 -12.44 -36.25
C LEU A 34 -22.42 -12.96 -35.75
N LEU A 35 -21.43 -13.07 -36.62
CA LEU A 35 -20.07 -13.47 -36.25
C LEU A 35 -19.39 -12.41 -35.39
N ALA A 36 -19.51 -11.15 -35.72
CA ALA A 36 -18.99 -10.05 -34.92
C ALA A 36 -19.68 -9.97 -33.56
N GLY A 37 -21.02 -10.13 -33.53
CA GLY A 37 -21.78 -10.22 -32.28
C GLY A 37 -21.38 -11.41 -31.42
N GLY A 38 -21.18 -12.59 -32.04
CA GLY A 38 -20.69 -13.78 -31.38
C GLY A 38 -19.28 -13.60 -30.79
N ILE A 39 -18.37 -12.98 -31.52
CA ILE A 39 -17.01 -12.68 -31.05
C ILE A 39 -17.05 -11.66 -29.90
N ILE A 40 -17.87 -10.63 -30.00
CA ILE A 40 -18.04 -9.60 -28.96
C ILE A 40 -18.62 -10.22 -27.70
N THR A 41 -19.63 -11.08 -27.81
CA THR A 41 -20.24 -11.76 -26.64
C THR A 41 -19.29 -12.76 -26.00
N LEU A 42 -18.52 -13.51 -26.77
CA LEU A 42 -17.47 -14.44 -26.27
C LEU A 42 -16.34 -13.68 -25.57
N ASN A 43 -15.90 -12.55 -26.14
CA ASN A 43 -14.89 -11.68 -25.51
C ASN A 43 -15.42 -11.03 -24.23
N ALA A 44 -16.67 -10.57 -24.20
CA ALA A 44 -17.31 -10.02 -23.01
C ALA A 44 -17.50 -11.08 -21.92
N TYR A 45 -17.83 -12.32 -22.31
CA TYR A 45 -17.99 -13.44 -21.39
C TYR A 45 -16.67 -13.92 -20.78
N ASN A 46 -15.57 -13.86 -21.53
CA ASN A 46 -14.23 -14.23 -21.07
C ASN A 46 -13.45 -13.06 -20.46
N TYR A 47 -14.02 -11.86 -20.45
CA TYR A 47 -13.37 -10.69 -19.90
C TYR A 47 -13.20 -10.82 -18.37
N LYS A 48 -11.96 -10.63 -17.92
CA LYS A 48 -11.61 -10.54 -16.49
C LYS A 48 -10.94 -9.20 -16.25
N PRO A 49 -11.49 -8.37 -15.34
CA PRO A 49 -10.82 -7.14 -14.96
C PRO A 49 -9.48 -7.44 -14.29
N THR A 50 -8.51 -6.56 -14.46
CA THR A 50 -7.17 -6.69 -13.88
C THR A 50 -7.08 -5.88 -12.61
N VAL A 51 -6.65 -6.53 -11.52
CA VAL A 51 -6.32 -5.93 -10.24
C VAL A 51 -4.81 -5.98 -10.05
N ALA A 52 -4.18 -4.82 -9.86
CA ALA A 52 -2.76 -4.69 -9.63
C ALA A 52 -2.46 -4.35 -8.17
N PHE A 53 -1.39 -4.91 -7.64
CA PHE A 53 -0.85 -4.59 -6.32
C PHE A 53 0.52 -3.94 -6.46
N TYR A 54 0.76 -2.87 -5.72
CA TYR A 54 2.05 -2.18 -5.70
C TYR A 54 2.52 -1.93 -4.26
N GLY A 55 3.72 -2.41 -3.95
CA GLY A 55 4.35 -2.18 -2.64
C GLY A 55 3.67 -2.87 -1.45
N ILE A 56 2.71 -3.75 -1.69
CA ILE A 56 2.00 -4.54 -0.67
C ILE A 56 2.76 -5.83 -0.44
N SER A 57 2.97 -6.21 0.82
CA SER A 57 3.62 -7.47 1.17
C SER A 57 2.87 -8.68 0.59
N GLU A 58 3.60 -9.76 0.29
CA GLU A 58 3.02 -10.98 -0.27
C GLU A 58 1.87 -11.52 0.58
N ARG A 59 2.04 -11.53 1.90
CA ARG A 59 0.98 -11.94 2.83
C ARG A 59 -0.28 -11.10 2.65
N ASN A 60 -0.14 -9.78 2.64
CA ASN A 60 -1.30 -8.88 2.59
C ASN A 60 -1.97 -8.91 1.21
N HIS A 61 -1.20 -8.93 0.10
CA HIS A 61 -1.85 -9.01 -1.20
C HIS A 61 -2.56 -10.36 -1.41
N ASN A 62 -2.00 -11.49 -0.95
CA ASN A 62 -2.65 -12.79 -1.02
C ASN A 62 -3.96 -12.80 -0.21
N ALA A 63 -3.95 -12.25 1.00
CA ALA A 63 -5.14 -12.13 1.83
C ALA A 63 -6.23 -11.27 1.15
N ILE A 64 -5.86 -10.13 0.56
CA ILE A 64 -6.80 -9.27 -0.17
C ILE A 64 -7.36 -9.99 -1.41
N ILE A 65 -6.52 -10.73 -2.15
CA ILE A 65 -6.96 -11.53 -3.31
C ILE A 65 -8.00 -12.56 -2.90
N GLU A 66 -7.79 -13.29 -1.81
CA GLU A 66 -8.73 -14.28 -1.34
C GLU A 66 -10.10 -13.68 -0.98
N VAL A 67 -10.10 -12.51 -0.34
CA VAL A 67 -11.35 -11.79 -0.04
C VAL A 67 -12.01 -11.25 -1.32
N LEU A 68 -11.21 -10.67 -2.24
CA LEU A 68 -11.70 -10.22 -3.54
C LEU A 68 -12.39 -11.34 -4.34
N GLN A 69 -11.87 -12.57 -4.27
CA GLN A 69 -12.48 -13.71 -4.94
C GLN A 69 -13.88 -14.01 -4.44
N LYS A 70 -14.11 -13.88 -3.13
CA LYS A 70 -15.43 -14.09 -2.52
C LYS A 70 -16.43 -13.03 -2.95
N THR A 71 -15.98 -11.79 -3.25
CA THR A 71 -16.89 -10.71 -3.66
C THR A 71 -17.52 -10.92 -5.03
N SER A 72 -16.95 -11.79 -5.85
CA SER A 72 -17.44 -11.99 -7.23
C SER A 72 -17.28 -13.45 -7.70
N GLU A 73 -17.68 -14.43 -6.87
CA GLU A 73 -17.70 -15.83 -7.27
C GLU A 73 -18.55 -16.03 -8.52
N ARG A 74 -17.90 -16.27 -9.66
CA ARG A 74 -18.55 -16.73 -10.89
C ARG A 74 -18.39 -18.24 -10.99
N LYS A 75 -19.53 -18.94 -11.10
CA LYS A 75 -19.54 -20.36 -11.42
C LYS A 75 -19.63 -20.51 -12.93
N ARG A 76 -18.73 -21.28 -13.52
CA ARG A 76 -18.80 -21.75 -14.90
C ARG A 76 -19.02 -23.26 -14.86
N GLY A 77 -20.30 -23.71 -14.91
CA GLY A 77 -20.65 -25.06 -14.58
C GLY A 77 -20.31 -25.37 -13.12
N ASN A 78 -19.69 -26.51 -12.86
CA ASN A 78 -19.24 -26.90 -11.51
C ASN A 78 -17.84 -26.37 -11.11
N LYS A 79 -17.16 -25.57 -11.97
CA LYS A 79 -15.84 -25.03 -11.68
C LYS A 79 -15.93 -23.58 -11.24
N LYS A 80 -15.28 -23.24 -10.11
CA LYS A 80 -15.02 -21.85 -9.71
C LYS A 80 -14.01 -21.26 -10.68
N VAL A 81 -14.33 -20.11 -11.27
CA VAL A 81 -13.43 -19.38 -12.17
C VAL A 81 -13.01 -18.11 -11.45
N TRP A 82 -11.70 -17.84 -11.43
CA TRP A 82 -11.16 -16.59 -10.91
C TRP A 82 -11.73 -15.40 -11.67
N PRO A 83 -12.38 -14.45 -10.98
CA PRO A 83 -13.05 -13.34 -11.64
C PRO A 83 -12.09 -12.25 -12.09
N TYR A 84 -10.85 -12.24 -11.60
CA TYR A 84 -9.84 -11.21 -11.85
C TYR A 84 -8.56 -11.79 -12.44
N ASN A 85 -7.88 -10.98 -13.25
CA ASN A 85 -6.44 -11.13 -13.50
C ASN A 85 -5.70 -10.36 -12.41
N ILE A 86 -4.68 -10.99 -11.82
CA ILE A 86 -3.88 -10.39 -10.76
C ILE A 86 -2.51 -10.05 -11.33
N GLU A 87 -2.04 -8.83 -11.03
CA GLU A 87 -0.70 -8.35 -11.38
C GLU A 87 0.01 -7.82 -10.12
N ILE A 88 1.27 -8.19 -9.96
CA ILE A 88 2.14 -7.63 -8.92
C ILE A 88 3.10 -6.68 -9.62
N LEU A 89 3.01 -5.41 -9.27
CA LEU A 89 3.88 -4.36 -9.78
C LEU A 89 5.08 -4.23 -8.82
N ASP A 90 6.25 -4.62 -9.28
CA ASP A 90 7.47 -4.71 -8.48
C ASP A 90 8.28 -3.40 -8.42
N SER A 91 7.99 -2.46 -9.32
CA SER A 91 8.75 -1.22 -9.44
C SER A 91 7.86 -0.03 -9.82
N SER A 92 8.34 1.17 -9.51
CA SER A 92 7.68 2.41 -9.96
C SER A 92 7.60 2.51 -11.48
N TYR A 93 8.53 1.88 -12.19
CA TYR A 93 8.51 1.81 -13.65
C TYR A 93 7.37 0.93 -14.14
N SER A 94 7.10 -0.21 -13.49
CA SER A 94 5.95 -1.06 -13.80
C SER A 94 4.64 -0.36 -13.47
N LEU A 95 4.57 0.41 -12.37
CA LEU A 95 3.43 1.24 -12.03
C LEU A 95 3.20 2.34 -13.10
N GLU A 96 4.22 3.07 -13.51
CA GLU A 96 4.12 4.09 -14.55
C GLU A 96 3.66 3.51 -15.89
N LYS A 97 4.20 2.36 -16.28
CA LYS A 97 3.78 1.65 -17.49
C LYS A 97 2.32 1.20 -17.40
N ALA A 98 1.91 0.63 -16.28
CA ALA A 98 0.55 0.18 -16.05
C ALA A 98 -0.47 1.34 -16.21
N LEU A 99 -0.07 2.57 -15.84
CA LEU A 99 -0.93 3.75 -15.93
C LEU A 99 -0.95 4.43 -17.31
N LYS A 100 0.19 4.45 -18.00
CA LYS A 100 0.37 5.26 -19.24
C LYS A 100 0.02 4.54 -20.54
N SER A 101 0.05 3.20 -20.59
CA SER A 101 -0.09 2.48 -21.85
C SER A 101 -0.73 1.11 -21.65
N PRO A 102 -1.35 0.51 -22.67
CA PRO A 102 -1.53 -0.94 -22.69
C PRO A 102 -0.13 -1.54 -22.74
N ALA A 103 0.38 -1.91 -21.57
CA ALA A 103 1.75 -2.37 -21.44
C ALA A 103 1.92 -3.72 -22.11
N LYS A 104 3.04 -3.89 -22.82
CA LYS A 104 3.55 -5.21 -23.14
C LYS A 104 4.34 -5.67 -21.92
N PHE A 105 3.83 -6.63 -21.17
CA PHE A 105 4.59 -7.28 -20.10
C PHE A 105 5.34 -8.48 -20.67
N LEU A 106 6.59 -8.63 -20.23
CA LEU A 106 7.29 -9.89 -20.36
C LEU A 106 6.76 -10.80 -19.25
N SER A 107 5.91 -11.76 -19.58
CA SER A 107 5.57 -12.83 -18.65
C SER A 107 6.61 -13.93 -18.81
N GLU A 108 7.28 -14.26 -17.74
CA GLU A 108 8.13 -15.45 -17.69
C GLU A 108 7.23 -16.68 -17.63
N LYS A 109 7.27 -17.50 -18.68
CA LYS A 109 6.63 -18.79 -18.70
C LYS A 109 7.73 -19.84 -18.69
N LYS A 110 7.65 -20.79 -17.78
CA LYS A 110 8.53 -21.97 -17.82
C LYS A 110 7.98 -22.92 -18.89
N ASP A 111 8.85 -23.37 -19.78
CA ASP A 111 8.53 -24.47 -20.69
C ASP A 111 8.48 -25.81 -19.92
N SER A 112 8.14 -26.90 -20.65
CA SER A 112 8.12 -28.26 -20.09
C SER A 112 9.47 -28.75 -19.55
N HIS A 113 10.56 -28.01 -19.82
CA HIS A 113 11.93 -28.32 -19.38
C HIS A 113 12.44 -27.34 -18.31
N GLY A 114 11.59 -26.43 -17.82
CA GLY A 114 11.95 -25.49 -16.77
C GLY A 114 12.71 -24.25 -17.26
N THR A 115 12.89 -24.07 -18.57
CA THR A 115 13.56 -22.91 -19.18
C THR A 115 12.60 -21.72 -19.21
N PHE A 116 13.08 -20.55 -18.77
CA PHE A 116 12.28 -19.34 -18.82
C PHE A 116 12.16 -18.82 -20.25
N LEU A 117 10.94 -18.82 -20.79
CA LEU A 117 10.60 -18.20 -22.04
C LEU A 117 9.92 -16.86 -21.77
N SER A 118 10.49 -15.80 -22.32
CA SER A 118 9.87 -14.47 -22.27
C SER A 118 8.73 -14.40 -23.30
N GLU A 119 7.49 -14.47 -22.85
CA GLU A 119 6.32 -14.26 -23.71
C GLU A 119 5.83 -12.83 -23.58
N THR A 120 5.78 -12.08 -24.69
CA THR A 120 5.24 -10.72 -24.68
C THR A 120 3.72 -10.77 -24.70
N LYS A 121 3.08 -10.73 -23.53
CA LYS A 121 1.63 -10.58 -23.43
C LYS A 121 1.25 -9.09 -23.51
N LYS A 122 0.22 -8.75 -24.27
CA LYS A 122 -0.43 -7.45 -24.16
C LYS A 122 -1.16 -7.42 -22.80
N ALA A 123 -0.54 -6.86 -21.79
CA ALA A 123 -1.22 -6.62 -20.55
C ALA A 123 -2.25 -5.52 -20.73
N ARG A 124 -3.43 -5.73 -20.22
CA ARG A 124 -4.45 -4.70 -20.12
C ARG A 124 -4.07 -3.74 -19.00
N LYS A 125 -4.41 -2.47 -19.15
CA LYS A 125 -4.31 -1.48 -18.10
C LYS A 125 -5.06 -1.99 -16.88
N PRO A 126 -4.46 -2.01 -15.66
CA PRO A 126 -5.17 -2.46 -14.48
C PRO A 126 -6.39 -1.55 -14.23
N GLU A 127 -7.49 -2.17 -13.87
CA GLU A 127 -8.76 -1.47 -13.61
C GLU A 127 -8.92 -1.09 -12.14
N LEU A 128 -8.18 -1.79 -11.27
CA LEU A 128 -8.06 -1.51 -9.86
C LEU A 128 -6.59 -1.61 -9.47
N ILE A 129 -6.11 -0.64 -8.68
CA ILE A 129 -4.77 -0.67 -8.11
C ILE A 129 -4.92 -0.61 -6.61
N ILE A 130 -4.29 -1.55 -5.91
CA ILE A 130 -4.25 -1.60 -4.43
C ILE A 130 -2.83 -1.36 -3.98
N MET A 131 -2.63 -0.34 -3.16
CA MET A 131 -1.32 0.10 -2.71
C MET A 131 -1.41 0.89 -1.41
N TYR A 132 -0.26 1.12 -0.77
CA TYR A 132 -0.23 2.07 0.33
C TYR A 132 -0.48 3.50 -0.16
N ARG A 133 -1.20 4.28 0.65
CA ARG A 133 -1.36 5.72 0.48
C ARG A 133 0.03 6.39 0.59
N GLY A 134 0.28 7.44 -0.18
CA GLY A 134 1.55 8.16 -0.22
C GLY A 134 1.84 8.71 -1.62
N LYS A 135 3.06 9.17 -1.88
CA LYS A 135 3.43 9.87 -3.13
C LYS A 135 3.20 9.05 -4.40
N ASN A 136 3.42 7.74 -4.34
CA ASN A 136 3.13 6.86 -5.48
C ASN A 136 1.62 6.70 -5.71
N ALA A 137 0.81 6.72 -4.65
CA ALA A 137 -0.65 6.68 -4.77
C ALA A 137 -1.20 8.01 -5.32
N GLU A 138 -0.65 9.16 -4.89
CA GLU A 138 -0.95 10.47 -5.49
C GLU A 138 -0.68 10.46 -6.99
N PHE A 139 0.51 10.00 -7.40
CA PHE A 139 0.85 9.85 -8.80
C PHE A 139 -0.12 8.91 -9.55
N ALA A 140 -0.49 7.78 -8.94
CA ALA A 140 -1.43 6.84 -9.53
C ALA A 140 -2.83 7.47 -9.71
N VAL A 141 -3.32 8.19 -8.70
CA VAL A 141 -4.59 8.92 -8.76
C VAL A 141 -4.57 9.97 -9.88
N GLU A 142 -3.54 10.79 -9.95
CA GLU A 142 -3.41 11.85 -10.96
C GLU A 142 -3.36 11.32 -12.40
N ASN A 143 -2.72 10.18 -12.62
CA ASN A 143 -2.50 9.61 -13.96
C ASN A 143 -3.56 8.59 -14.36
N ALA A 144 -4.14 7.85 -13.40
CA ALA A 144 -5.18 6.87 -13.67
C ALA A 144 -6.53 7.52 -14.00
N LEU A 145 -6.85 8.63 -13.36
CA LEU A 145 -8.23 9.08 -13.19
C LEU A 145 -8.70 10.22 -14.07
N LYS A 146 -7.88 10.75 -14.97
CA LYS A 146 -8.31 11.87 -15.84
C LYS A 146 -9.64 11.62 -16.61
N LYS A 147 -10.14 10.37 -16.66
CA LYS A 147 -11.37 9.98 -17.37
C LYS A 147 -12.27 9.00 -16.62
N VAL A 148 -11.99 8.67 -15.37
CA VAL A 148 -12.79 7.72 -14.57
C VAL A 148 -13.61 8.49 -13.56
N PRO A 149 -14.92 8.23 -13.41
CA PRO A 149 -15.77 9.00 -12.48
C PRO A 149 -15.44 8.80 -11.01
N GLY A 150 -14.62 7.82 -10.64
CA GLY A 150 -14.34 7.49 -9.23
C GLY A 150 -15.50 6.77 -8.55
N PHE A 151 -15.41 6.71 -7.22
CA PHE A 151 -16.46 6.11 -6.39
C PHE A 151 -17.41 7.18 -5.84
N SER A 152 -18.64 6.80 -5.50
CA SER A 152 -19.57 7.66 -4.76
C SER A 152 -19.05 7.94 -3.35
N GLN A 153 -19.38 9.12 -2.79
CA GLN A 153 -19.07 9.50 -1.41
C GLN A 153 -19.60 8.50 -0.39
N THR A 154 -20.72 7.83 -0.69
CA THR A 154 -21.33 6.82 0.17
C THR A 154 -20.44 5.60 0.46
N ILE A 155 -19.34 5.42 -0.30
CA ILE A 155 -18.39 4.34 -0.02
C ILE A 155 -17.63 4.57 1.29
N LEU A 156 -17.55 5.82 1.76
CA LEU A 156 -16.91 6.20 3.02
C LEU A 156 -17.86 6.19 4.21
N ASP A 157 -19.14 5.86 4.01
CA ASP A 157 -20.11 5.79 5.10
C ASP A 157 -19.66 4.74 6.12
N GLY A 158 -19.82 5.06 7.40
CA GLY A 158 -19.37 4.21 8.49
C GLY A 158 -17.89 4.36 8.90
N MET A 159 -17.07 5.10 8.13
CA MET A 159 -15.70 5.45 8.52
C MET A 159 -15.68 6.69 9.43
N THR A 160 -14.71 6.78 10.34
CA THR A 160 -14.48 7.98 11.16
C THR A 160 -14.00 9.15 10.30
N THR A 161 -14.12 10.38 10.81
CA THR A 161 -13.71 11.59 10.08
C THR A 161 -12.22 11.56 9.70
N SER A 162 -11.35 11.13 10.59
CA SER A 162 -9.91 11.01 10.34
C SER A 162 -9.60 10.00 9.23
N ILE A 163 -10.28 8.86 9.21
CA ILE A 163 -10.12 7.86 8.16
C ILE A 163 -10.63 8.38 6.80
N LYS A 164 -11.79 9.05 6.78
CA LYS A 164 -12.33 9.67 5.55
C LYS A 164 -11.33 10.62 4.90
N GLN A 165 -10.54 11.34 5.70
CA GLN A 165 -9.51 12.25 5.20
C GLN A 165 -8.34 11.54 4.50
N THR A 166 -8.20 10.22 4.64
CA THR A 166 -7.18 9.45 3.92
C THR A 166 -7.60 9.07 2.49
N ALA A 167 -8.88 9.22 2.14
CA ALA A 167 -9.36 9.04 0.78
C ALA A 167 -8.80 10.14 -0.15
N TYR A 168 -8.59 9.79 -1.41
CA TYR A 168 -8.30 10.79 -2.45
C TYR A 168 -9.58 11.20 -3.17
N ILE A 169 -9.80 12.50 -3.28
CA ILE A 169 -10.98 13.09 -3.93
C ILE A 169 -10.52 13.79 -5.20
N ASN A 170 -11.18 13.49 -6.32
CA ASN A 170 -10.88 14.14 -7.59
C ASN A 170 -11.58 15.51 -7.73
N ALA A 171 -11.27 16.23 -8.81
CA ALA A 171 -11.83 17.55 -9.10
C ALA A 171 -13.36 17.55 -9.27
N GLN A 172 -13.98 16.40 -9.56
CA GLN A 172 -15.43 16.22 -9.65
C GLN A 172 -16.08 15.81 -8.33
N ASN A 173 -15.35 15.91 -7.22
CA ASN A 173 -15.77 15.52 -5.89
C ASN A 173 -16.14 14.03 -5.73
N ASN A 174 -15.59 13.16 -6.58
CA ASN A 174 -15.71 11.71 -6.43
C ASN A 174 -14.47 11.13 -5.74
N ILE A 175 -14.67 10.03 -5.02
CA ILE A 175 -13.57 9.32 -4.37
C ILE A 175 -12.76 8.58 -5.42
N SER A 176 -11.49 8.89 -5.53
CA SER A 176 -10.55 8.28 -6.48
C SER A 176 -9.78 7.13 -5.88
N ALA A 177 -9.51 7.20 -4.57
CA ALA A 177 -8.92 6.12 -3.81
C ALA A 177 -9.65 5.95 -2.49
N VAL A 178 -10.03 4.71 -2.20
CA VAL A 178 -10.80 4.30 -1.03
C VAL A 178 -9.86 3.66 -0.02
N PRO A 179 -9.82 4.11 1.24
CA PRO A 179 -9.09 3.42 2.29
C PRO A 179 -9.70 2.03 2.55
N LEU A 180 -8.85 1.02 2.72
CA LEU A 180 -9.25 -0.36 2.95
C LEU A 180 -8.80 -0.90 4.30
N LEU A 181 -7.56 -0.60 4.71
CA LEU A 181 -6.92 -1.15 5.89
C LEU A 181 -5.94 -0.14 6.47
N ILE A 182 -5.70 -0.21 7.77
CA ILE A 182 -4.78 0.66 8.49
C ILE A 182 -3.69 -0.20 9.12
N ASP A 183 -2.44 0.20 8.95
CA ASP A 183 -1.31 -0.23 9.76
C ASP A 183 -0.99 0.85 10.79
N ASN A 184 -0.14 0.54 11.77
CA ASN A 184 0.30 1.51 12.78
C ASN A 184 1.69 1.12 13.28
N CYS A 185 2.43 2.12 13.76
CA CYS A 185 3.63 1.87 14.55
C CYS A 185 3.26 1.92 16.02
N GLU A 186 3.63 0.88 16.75
CA GLU A 186 3.25 0.69 18.15
C GLU A 186 4.44 0.30 19.04
N LEU A 187 4.24 0.44 20.34
CA LEU A 187 5.16 0.06 21.39
C LEU A 187 4.51 -1.05 22.20
N ASP A 188 5.02 -2.27 22.09
CA ASP A 188 4.58 -3.39 22.90
C ASP A 188 5.46 -3.55 24.14
N VAL A 189 4.87 -3.58 25.32
CA VAL A 189 5.60 -3.66 26.58
C VAL A 189 5.15 -4.86 27.40
N ASN A 190 6.11 -5.57 27.99
CA ASN A 190 5.87 -6.75 28.81
C ASN A 190 4.98 -6.44 30.01
N ARG A 191 3.85 -7.15 30.13
CA ARG A 191 2.86 -6.94 31.20
C ARG A 191 3.40 -7.16 32.60
N SER A 192 4.31 -8.15 32.79
CA SER A 192 4.92 -8.38 34.08
C SER A 192 5.80 -7.20 34.52
N PHE A 193 6.49 -6.57 33.53
CA PHE A 193 7.26 -5.35 33.78
C PHE A 193 6.33 -4.18 34.13
N LEU A 194 5.26 -3.95 33.37
CA LEU A 194 4.27 -2.89 33.64
C LEU A 194 3.69 -3.05 35.07
N ASN A 195 3.26 -4.26 35.42
CA ASN A 195 2.66 -4.54 36.72
C ASN A 195 3.65 -4.31 37.87
N SER A 196 4.91 -4.78 37.71
CA SER A 196 5.92 -4.62 38.77
C SER A 196 6.32 -3.16 39.04
N HIS A 197 6.19 -2.31 37.99
CA HIS A 197 6.50 -0.88 38.10
C HIS A 197 5.25 0.00 38.26
N LYS A 198 4.04 -0.59 38.30
CA LYS A 198 2.75 0.11 38.37
C LYS A 198 2.57 1.15 37.25
N ILE A 199 2.92 0.74 36.01
CA ILE A 199 2.81 1.60 34.81
C ILE A 199 1.52 1.30 34.11
N GLU A 200 0.69 2.31 33.92
CA GLU A 200 -0.55 2.23 33.15
C GLU A 200 -0.35 2.75 31.71
N GLU A 201 0.49 3.79 31.54
CA GLU A 201 0.84 4.38 30.26
C GLU A 201 2.19 5.07 30.31
N PHE A 202 2.78 5.37 29.18
CA PHE A 202 3.95 6.23 29.03
C PHE A 202 3.53 7.56 28.41
N LYS A 203 3.69 8.65 29.14
CA LYS A 203 3.28 9.98 28.65
C LYS A 203 4.27 10.55 27.65
N THR A 204 5.57 10.30 27.84
CA THR A 204 6.63 10.82 26.97
C THR A 204 7.69 9.77 26.69
N LEU A 205 8.45 9.96 25.60
CA LEU A 205 9.65 9.15 25.28
C LEU A 205 10.71 9.23 26.37
N GLU A 206 10.85 10.38 27.01
CA GLU A 206 11.79 10.57 28.11
C GLU A 206 11.39 9.75 29.36
N GLU A 207 10.10 9.75 29.70
CA GLU A 207 9.57 8.91 30.79
C GLU A 207 9.81 7.43 30.46
N PHE A 208 9.48 7.00 29.24
CA PHE A 208 9.74 5.64 28.77
C PHE A 208 11.22 5.28 28.90
N GLU A 209 12.14 6.10 28.37
CA GLU A 209 13.58 5.88 28.45
C GLU A 209 14.06 5.78 29.90
N ASN A 210 13.62 6.69 30.78
CA ASN A 210 14.02 6.73 32.18
C ASN A 210 13.59 5.47 32.94
N ILE A 211 12.38 4.98 32.66
CA ILE A 211 11.86 3.77 33.32
C ILE A 211 12.61 2.53 32.82
N ILE A 212 12.75 2.39 31.49
CA ILE A 212 13.43 1.23 30.90
C ILE A 212 14.91 1.19 31.27
N SER A 213 15.61 2.33 31.36
CA SER A 213 17.03 2.42 31.72
C SER A 213 17.33 1.98 33.15
N LYS A 214 16.34 2.07 34.03
CA LYS A 214 16.51 1.60 35.44
C LYS A 214 16.42 0.08 35.58
N ASN A 215 15.91 -0.60 34.54
CA ASN A 215 15.82 -2.04 34.55
C ASN A 215 17.20 -2.67 34.34
N LYS A 216 17.60 -3.59 35.23
CA LYS A 216 18.85 -4.32 35.04
C LYS A 216 18.73 -5.23 33.82
N ILE A 217 19.47 -4.91 32.79
CA ILE A 217 19.54 -5.71 31.55
C ILE A 217 20.50 -6.89 31.85
N GLN A 218 20.01 -8.12 31.66
CA GLN A 218 20.85 -9.31 31.76
C GLN A 218 21.81 -9.38 30.58
N GLU A 219 22.96 -10.03 30.75
CA GLU A 219 23.86 -10.28 29.61
C GLU A 219 23.14 -11.05 28.50
N GLY A 220 23.28 -10.58 27.25
CA GLY A 220 22.58 -11.15 26.11
C GLY A 220 21.13 -10.69 25.89
N SER A 221 20.59 -9.84 26.80
CA SER A 221 19.28 -9.22 26.65
C SER A 221 19.39 -7.75 26.18
N ALA A 222 18.28 -7.17 25.73
CA ALA A 222 18.16 -5.75 25.44
C ALA A 222 16.83 -5.25 25.99
N ALA A 223 16.80 -4.00 26.48
CA ALA A 223 15.54 -3.45 26.99
C ALA A 223 14.51 -3.26 25.87
N ILE A 224 14.98 -2.91 24.67
CA ILE A 224 14.18 -2.58 23.50
C ILE A 224 14.59 -3.47 22.32
N SER A 225 13.62 -4.04 21.61
CA SER A 225 13.82 -4.77 20.36
C SER A 225 12.98 -4.15 19.24
N ALA A 226 13.43 -4.29 17.98
CA ALA A 226 12.72 -3.84 16.80
C ALA A 226 13.23 -4.58 15.55
N ASN A 227 12.39 -4.76 14.54
CA ASN A 227 12.79 -5.34 13.25
C ASN A 227 13.43 -4.26 12.35
N PHE A 228 14.74 -4.09 12.46
CA PHE A 228 15.50 -3.16 11.63
C PHE A 228 16.16 -3.80 10.41
N SER A 229 16.12 -5.13 10.28
CA SER A 229 16.65 -5.79 9.08
C SER A 229 15.81 -5.47 7.83
N ASP A 230 14.49 -5.41 7.98
CA ASP A 230 13.59 -5.04 6.90
C ASP A 230 13.56 -3.52 6.70
N SER A 231 13.97 -3.07 5.51
CA SER A 231 14.08 -1.64 5.20
C SER A 231 12.76 -0.89 5.27
N TYR A 232 11.63 -1.54 4.96
CA TYR A 232 10.31 -0.92 5.02
C TYR A 232 9.90 -0.66 6.48
N ASN A 233 10.02 -1.68 7.33
CA ASN A 233 9.72 -1.56 8.74
C ASN A 233 10.66 -0.58 9.43
N PHE A 234 11.97 -0.70 9.20
CA PHE A 234 12.97 0.20 9.78
C PHE A 234 12.67 1.67 9.48
N ILE A 235 12.40 2.00 8.22
CA ILE A 235 12.12 3.39 7.81
C ILE A 235 10.83 3.91 8.42
N ASN A 236 9.77 3.09 8.48
CA ASN A 236 8.51 3.52 9.10
C ASN A 236 8.63 3.68 10.61
N LEU A 237 9.32 2.77 11.29
CA LEU A 237 9.61 2.92 12.73
C LEU A 237 10.51 4.14 13.00
N PHE A 238 11.54 4.36 12.19
CA PHE A 238 12.36 5.57 12.28
C PHE A 238 11.52 6.83 12.05
N GLY A 239 10.66 6.85 11.04
CA GLY A 239 9.74 7.95 10.79
C GLY A 239 8.81 8.23 11.98
N ALA A 240 8.28 7.17 12.62
CA ALA A 240 7.47 7.31 13.83
C ALA A 240 8.29 7.89 15.02
N ILE A 241 9.56 7.52 15.14
CA ILE A 241 10.46 8.09 16.15
C ILE A 241 10.75 9.57 15.82
N VAL A 242 10.97 9.94 14.56
CA VAL A 242 11.12 11.35 14.14
C VAL A 242 9.89 12.15 14.50
N GLU A 243 8.69 11.63 14.21
CA GLU A 243 7.45 12.30 14.61
C GLU A 243 7.35 12.44 16.13
N ALA A 244 7.66 11.38 16.87
CA ALA A 244 7.58 11.36 18.33
C ALA A 244 8.56 12.33 19.01
N THR A 245 9.74 12.55 18.43
CA THR A 245 10.79 13.43 18.98
C THR A 245 10.69 14.85 18.48
N SER A 246 10.42 15.06 17.17
CA SER A 246 10.52 16.35 16.47
C SER A 246 9.17 16.84 15.93
N GLY A 247 8.14 16.01 16.01
CA GLY A 247 6.77 16.33 15.56
C GLY A 247 6.52 16.06 14.09
N ILE A 248 5.22 16.05 13.73
CA ILE A 248 4.74 15.71 12.38
C ILE A 248 5.30 16.63 11.29
N SER A 249 5.50 17.92 11.58
CA SER A 249 6.03 18.89 10.62
C SER A 249 7.46 18.55 10.20
N SER A 250 8.29 18.07 11.14
CA SER A 250 9.65 17.60 10.85
C SER A 250 9.63 16.36 9.98
N LEU A 251 8.78 15.40 10.28
CA LEU A 251 8.59 14.20 9.45
C LEU A 251 8.16 14.55 8.03
N GLN A 252 7.20 15.47 7.87
CA GLN A 252 6.72 15.93 6.56
C GLN A 252 7.83 16.64 5.78
N SER A 253 8.58 17.53 6.42
CA SER A 253 9.71 18.24 5.80
C SER A 253 10.80 17.27 5.34
N ALA A 254 11.19 16.32 6.18
CA ALA A 254 12.16 15.28 5.82
C ALA A 254 11.67 14.44 4.64
N SER A 255 10.42 14.00 4.68
CA SER A 255 9.77 13.25 3.60
C SER A 255 9.85 13.98 2.25
N GLU A 256 9.55 15.27 2.22
CA GLU A 256 9.64 16.10 1.00
C GLU A 256 11.08 16.22 0.48
N LYS A 257 12.06 16.40 1.36
CA LYS A 257 13.49 16.47 0.98
C LYS A 257 13.97 15.15 0.39
N ILE A 258 13.64 14.03 1.02
CA ILE A 258 14.00 12.69 0.55
C ILE A 258 13.30 12.38 -0.78
N TRP A 259 12.02 12.71 -0.91
CA TRP A 259 11.25 12.51 -2.14
C TRP A 259 11.87 13.23 -3.34
N LYS A 260 12.33 14.46 -3.17
CA LYS A 260 13.00 15.22 -4.22
C LYS A 260 14.24 14.48 -4.76
N ILE A 261 15.03 13.89 -3.86
CA ILE A 261 16.21 13.10 -4.23
C ILE A 261 15.80 11.76 -4.84
N SER A 262 14.85 11.06 -4.25
CA SER A 262 14.43 9.72 -4.68
C SER A 262 13.87 9.67 -6.12
N LYS A 263 13.46 10.82 -6.66
CA LYS A 263 13.04 10.95 -8.06
C LYS A 263 14.20 11.02 -9.06
N SER A 264 15.40 11.34 -8.60
CA SER A 264 16.58 11.46 -9.45
C SER A 264 17.14 10.08 -9.81
N SER A 265 17.56 9.91 -11.05
CA SER A 265 18.31 8.71 -11.46
C SER A 265 19.70 8.61 -10.82
N ALA A 266 20.22 9.72 -10.28
CA ALA A 266 21.48 9.77 -9.54
C ALA A 266 21.33 9.49 -8.03
N ALA A 267 20.11 9.20 -7.56
CA ALA A 267 19.87 8.83 -6.17
C ALA A 267 20.58 7.52 -5.85
N GLY A 268 21.57 7.55 -4.98
CA GLY A 268 22.37 6.43 -4.58
C GLY A 268 22.79 6.53 -3.11
N TYR A 269 23.45 5.51 -2.62
CA TYR A 269 23.89 5.41 -1.22
C TYR A 269 24.60 6.69 -0.73
N ASN A 270 25.62 7.17 -1.45
CA ASN A 270 26.37 8.37 -1.06
C ASN A 270 25.53 9.64 -1.04
N THR A 271 24.58 9.76 -1.98
CA THR A 271 23.64 10.90 -2.01
C THR A 271 22.77 10.91 -0.78
N TYR A 272 22.31 9.73 -0.35
CA TYR A 272 21.53 9.59 0.87
C TYR A 272 22.34 9.78 2.13
N GLN A 273 23.61 9.35 2.16
CA GLN A 273 24.50 9.67 3.30
C GLN A 273 24.66 11.18 3.50
N ASN A 274 24.88 11.94 2.43
CA ASN A 274 24.98 13.39 2.48
C ASN A 274 23.67 14.03 2.99
N LEU A 275 22.52 13.58 2.47
CA LEU A 275 21.22 14.06 2.92
C LEU A 275 20.95 13.74 4.39
N ILE A 276 21.25 12.52 4.84
CA ILE A 276 21.09 12.12 6.24
C ILE A 276 21.99 12.99 7.13
N SER A 277 23.23 13.23 6.72
CA SER A 277 24.13 14.14 7.44
C SER A 277 23.56 15.55 7.57
N GLU A 278 22.91 16.07 6.52
CA GLU A 278 22.22 17.38 6.58
C GLU A 278 21.00 17.36 7.51
N LEU A 279 20.17 16.34 7.42
CA LEU A 279 18.96 16.18 8.23
C LEU A 279 19.25 15.88 9.71
N SER A 280 20.51 15.54 10.04
CA SER A 280 20.97 15.15 11.37
C SER A 280 21.74 16.26 12.10
N LYS A 281 21.89 17.45 11.51
CA LYS A 281 22.49 18.60 12.18
C LYS A 281 21.57 19.11 13.28
N GLU A 282 22.15 19.72 14.31
CA GLU A 282 21.38 20.30 15.40
C GLU A 282 20.29 21.24 14.86
N GLY A 283 19.07 21.04 15.35
CA GLY A 283 17.88 21.79 14.94
C GLY A 283 17.25 21.37 13.61
N THR A 284 17.73 20.29 12.97
CA THR A 284 17.13 19.74 11.76
C THR A 284 16.26 18.51 12.03
N GLU A 285 15.59 18.01 11.00
CA GLU A 285 14.46 17.09 11.12
C GLU A 285 14.77 15.76 11.83
N PHE A 286 15.98 15.22 11.65
CA PHE A 286 16.36 13.90 12.20
C PHE A 286 17.21 13.99 13.47
N TYR A 287 17.67 15.18 13.83
CA TYR A 287 18.61 15.35 14.92
C TYR A 287 18.19 14.62 16.21
N GLU A 288 17.04 14.96 16.74
CA GLU A 288 16.52 14.41 18.01
C GLU A 288 16.32 12.88 17.95
N ALA A 289 15.81 12.37 16.81
CA ALA A 289 15.59 10.94 16.62
C ALA A 289 16.91 10.15 16.58
N ILE A 290 17.89 10.66 15.88
CA ILE A 290 19.23 10.05 15.79
C ILE A 290 19.93 10.08 17.12
N GLU A 291 19.90 11.21 17.82
CA GLU A 291 20.50 11.33 19.16
C GLU A 291 19.81 10.40 20.16
N LEU A 292 18.49 10.22 20.08
CA LEU A 292 17.77 9.23 20.88
C LEU A 292 18.26 7.81 20.62
N LEU A 293 18.33 7.40 19.35
CA LEU A 293 18.76 6.04 18.98
C LEU A 293 20.22 5.77 19.36
N LYS A 294 21.13 6.73 19.14
CA LYS A 294 22.53 6.64 19.59
C LYS A 294 22.62 6.55 21.10
N ARG A 295 21.84 7.33 21.82
CA ARG A 295 21.78 7.28 23.29
C ARG A 295 21.29 5.91 23.78
N TRP A 296 20.29 5.32 23.14
CA TRP A 296 19.81 3.98 23.45
C TRP A 296 20.87 2.90 23.17
N GLN A 297 21.62 3.01 22.08
CA GLN A 297 22.76 2.14 21.80
C GLN A 297 23.86 2.27 22.86
N ASN A 298 24.27 3.50 23.20
CA ASN A 298 25.29 3.77 24.19
C ASN A 298 24.92 3.26 25.59
N LYS A 299 23.63 3.31 25.93
CA LYS A 299 23.09 2.73 27.18
C LYS A 299 22.84 1.22 27.10
N SER A 300 23.16 0.58 25.98
CA SER A 300 22.88 -0.83 25.71
C SER A 300 21.40 -1.22 25.85
N LEU A 301 20.50 -0.26 25.60
CA LEU A 301 19.05 -0.51 25.59
C LEU A 301 18.63 -1.23 24.32
N LEU A 302 19.35 -1.03 23.21
CA LEU A 302 19.16 -1.76 21.96
C LEU A 302 20.18 -2.90 21.84
N PRO A 303 19.84 -4.01 21.16
CA PRO A 303 20.83 -5.06 20.84
C PRO A 303 21.98 -4.47 20.00
N LYS A 304 23.21 -4.93 20.23
CA LYS A 304 24.38 -4.46 19.45
C LYS A 304 24.23 -4.68 17.93
N ASN A 305 23.50 -5.72 17.53
CA ASN A 305 23.26 -6.08 16.15
C ASN A 305 21.84 -5.72 15.69
N ILE A 306 21.21 -4.70 16.28
CA ILE A 306 19.81 -4.32 15.99
C ILE A 306 19.53 -4.16 14.49
N ASN A 307 20.50 -3.68 13.71
CA ASN A 307 20.40 -3.48 12.26
C ASN A 307 20.18 -4.78 11.46
N GLN A 308 20.43 -5.94 12.09
CA GLN A 308 20.24 -7.28 11.52
C GLN A 308 19.01 -8.00 12.11
N PHE A 309 18.38 -7.41 13.13
CA PHE A 309 17.24 -8.03 13.80
C PHE A 309 16.06 -8.17 12.85
N THR A 310 15.60 -9.39 12.69
CA THR A 310 14.40 -9.77 11.93
C THR A 310 13.18 -9.81 12.84
N SER A 311 11.98 -9.93 12.27
CA SER A 311 10.76 -10.19 13.07
C SER A 311 10.85 -11.46 13.92
N LYS A 312 11.61 -12.48 13.45
CA LYS A 312 11.82 -13.72 14.23
C LYS A 312 12.74 -13.49 15.45
N ASP A 313 13.75 -12.64 15.30
CA ASP A 313 14.63 -12.28 16.42
C ASP A 313 13.84 -11.50 17.48
N VAL A 314 13.00 -10.54 17.04
CA VAL A 314 12.09 -9.82 17.95
C VAL A 314 11.18 -10.79 18.70
N GLU A 315 10.50 -11.71 17.98
CA GLU A 315 9.65 -12.73 18.60
C GLU A 315 10.43 -13.59 19.59
N SER A 316 11.64 -14.02 19.26
CA SER A 316 12.50 -14.83 20.13
C SER A 316 12.87 -14.08 21.42
N PHE A 317 13.21 -12.79 21.31
CA PHE A 317 13.50 -11.93 22.47
C PHE A 317 12.27 -11.75 23.35
N MET A 318 11.10 -11.49 22.77
CA MET A 318 9.84 -11.40 23.52
C MET A 318 9.48 -12.72 24.20
N GLN A 319 9.62 -13.85 23.51
CA GLN A 319 9.29 -15.18 24.02
C GLN A 319 10.17 -15.57 25.20
N ALA A 320 11.47 -15.27 25.11
CA ALA A 320 12.47 -15.56 26.14
C ALA A 320 12.51 -14.50 27.27
N ASN A 321 11.67 -13.46 27.22
CA ASN A 321 11.69 -12.28 28.10
C ASN A 321 13.07 -11.57 28.12
N LEU A 322 13.77 -11.57 26.98
CA LEU A 322 15.03 -10.86 26.77
C LEU A 322 14.84 -9.40 26.38
N SER A 323 13.62 -8.98 25.98
CA SER A 323 13.23 -7.58 25.79
C SER A 323 12.07 -7.22 26.70
N VAL A 324 12.13 -6.00 27.22
CA VAL A 324 11.04 -5.41 28.02
C VAL A 324 10.02 -4.74 27.13
N ALA A 325 10.50 -4.12 26.06
CA ALA A 325 9.68 -3.40 25.08
C ALA A 325 10.10 -3.74 23.64
N SER A 326 9.16 -3.62 22.71
CA SER A 326 9.41 -3.81 21.29
C SER A 326 8.71 -2.72 20.50
N PHE A 327 9.45 -2.06 19.60
CA PHE A 327 8.85 -1.17 18.60
C PHE A 327 8.54 -1.99 17.35
N MET A 328 7.30 -1.97 16.91
CA MET A 328 6.87 -2.71 15.72
C MET A 328 5.70 -2.07 15.00
N THR A 329 5.40 -2.57 13.82
CA THR A 329 4.15 -2.26 13.13
C THR A 329 3.08 -3.26 13.56
N LEU A 330 1.79 -2.90 13.45
CA LEU A 330 0.69 -3.83 13.70
C LEU A 330 0.82 -5.09 12.81
N SER A 331 1.26 -4.92 11.56
CA SER A 331 1.51 -6.04 10.65
C SER A 331 2.62 -6.99 11.12
N ASP A 332 3.65 -6.50 11.81
CA ASP A 332 4.67 -7.34 12.43
C ASP A 332 4.17 -7.99 13.73
N HIS A 333 3.46 -7.25 14.54
CA HIS A 333 2.79 -7.75 15.75
C HIS A 333 1.95 -9.01 15.44
N ARG A 334 1.21 -8.98 14.33
CA ARG A 334 0.36 -10.09 13.88
C ARG A 334 1.10 -11.34 13.40
N LYS A 335 2.41 -11.27 13.23
CA LYS A 335 3.25 -12.42 12.90
C LYS A 335 3.72 -13.15 14.14
N ILE A 336 3.68 -12.50 15.32
CA ILE A 336 4.14 -13.07 16.58
C ILE A 336 3.12 -14.10 17.09
N ALA A 337 3.61 -15.22 17.59
CA ALA A 337 2.77 -16.27 18.13
C ALA A 337 1.90 -15.73 19.28
N GLN A 338 0.61 -16.08 19.29
CA GLN A 338 -0.38 -15.59 20.24
C GLN A 338 0.06 -15.78 21.71
N LYS A 339 0.65 -16.93 22.04
CA LYS A 339 1.18 -17.23 23.39
C LYS A 339 2.27 -16.26 23.84
N THR A 340 3.00 -15.65 22.90
CA THR A 340 4.05 -14.66 23.17
C THR A 340 3.43 -13.28 23.33
N ILE A 341 2.66 -12.84 22.34
CA ILE A 341 2.11 -11.48 22.31
C ILE A 341 1.11 -11.21 23.45
N GLN A 342 0.39 -12.22 23.96
CA GLN A 342 -0.49 -12.09 25.11
C GLN A 342 0.23 -11.66 26.40
N LYS A 343 1.57 -11.79 26.46
CA LYS A 343 2.38 -11.30 27.57
C LYS A 343 2.71 -9.82 27.49
N PHE A 344 2.34 -9.16 26.41
CA PHE A 344 2.62 -7.76 26.14
C PHE A 344 1.32 -6.94 26.08
N SER A 345 1.44 -5.65 26.34
CA SER A 345 0.40 -4.67 26.12
C SER A 345 0.89 -3.66 25.08
N SER A 346 0.06 -3.35 24.11
CA SER A 346 0.39 -2.40 23.07
C SER A 346 -0.01 -0.98 23.46
N PHE A 347 0.85 -0.05 23.16
CA PHE A 347 0.69 1.38 23.35
C PHE A 347 0.99 2.10 22.03
N TYR A 348 0.42 3.30 21.84
CA TYR A 348 0.97 4.20 20.83
C TYR A 348 2.38 4.65 21.25
N ILE A 349 3.23 4.95 20.29
CA ILE A 349 4.60 5.45 20.60
C ILE A 349 4.46 6.79 21.33
N PRO A 350 4.97 6.92 22.56
CA PRO A 350 4.87 8.16 23.31
C PRO A 350 5.73 9.25 22.64
N SER A 351 5.21 10.47 22.57
CA SER A 351 5.92 11.59 21.99
C SER A 351 6.52 12.53 23.05
N LYS A 352 7.44 13.39 22.64
CA LYS A 352 8.05 14.42 23.51
C LYS A 352 7.00 15.37 24.11
N ASN A 353 5.93 15.65 23.36
CA ASN A 353 4.91 16.63 23.73
C ASN A 353 3.60 16.01 24.22
N GLN A 354 3.59 14.75 24.61
CA GLN A 354 2.40 13.99 25.04
C GLN A 354 1.30 13.92 23.96
N GLN A 355 1.64 14.19 22.71
CA GLN A 355 0.72 14.06 21.59
C GLN A 355 0.80 12.65 21.02
N ARG A 356 -0.33 12.14 20.54
CA ARG A 356 -0.33 10.90 19.79
C ARG A 356 0.30 11.11 18.41
N ILE A 357 1.07 10.14 17.93
CA ILE A 357 1.64 10.19 16.60
C ILE A 357 0.57 9.96 15.54
N PHE A 358 0.76 10.57 14.36
CA PHE A 358 -0.15 10.51 13.22
C PHE A 358 0.28 9.46 12.19
N THR A 359 1.51 8.94 12.29
CA THR A 359 2.04 7.95 11.34
C THR A 359 1.24 6.66 11.42
N SER A 360 0.45 6.42 10.38
CA SER A 360 -0.40 5.23 10.22
C SER A 360 -0.53 4.92 8.74
N PRO A 361 0.31 4.03 8.19
CA PRO A 361 0.20 3.60 6.80
C PRO A 361 -1.20 3.05 6.48
N VAL A 362 -1.80 3.52 5.40
CA VAL A 362 -3.14 3.12 4.97
C VAL A 362 -3.07 2.46 3.61
N ILE A 363 -3.65 1.27 3.47
CA ILE A 363 -3.83 0.63 2.17
C ILE A 363 -5.08 1.21 1.52
N VAL A 364 -4.95 1.63 0.26
CA VAL A 364 -6.02 2.23 -0.53
C VAL A 364 -6.28 1.43 -1.81
N ALA A 365 -7.52 1.47 -2.29
CA ALA A 365 -7.95 0.95 -3.57
C ALA A 365 -8.22 2.11 -4.53
N ILE A 366 -7.47 2.17 -5.65
CA ILE A 366 -7.55 3.24 -6.65
C ILE A 366 -8.33 2.72 -7.85
N ALA A 367 -9.46 3.37 -8.16
CA ALA A 367 -10.25 3.05 -9.36
C ALA A 367 -9.55 3.55 -10.62
N ASN A 368 -9.41 2.68 -11.61
CA ASN A 368 -8.87 3.00 -12.93
C ASN A 368 -9.78 2.46 -14.06
N SER A 369 -11.06 2.27 -13.79
CA SER A 369 -12.03 1.73 -14.71
C SER A 369 -13.46 2.19 -14.37
N ARG A 370 -14.32 2.24 -15.41
CA ARG A 370 -15.76 2.45 -15.26
C ARG A 370 -16.52 1.14 -14.99
N ASN A 371 -15.83 0.05 -14.77
CA ASN A 371 -16.44 -1.25 -14.60
C ASN A 371 -17.20 -1.31 -13.26
N LYS A 372 -18.51 -1.47 -13.32
CA LYS A 372 -19.38 -1.55 -12.13
C LYS A 372 -19.00 -2.70 -11.20
N SER A 373 -18.53 -3.82 -11.74
CA SER A 373 -18.14 -4.96 -10.89
C SER A 373 -16.91 -4.67 -10.04
N ILE A 374 -15.98 -3.84 -10.53
CA ILE A 374 -14.85 -3.34 -9.73
C ILE A 374 -15.33 -2.42 -8.62
N SER A 375 -16.23 -1.48 -8.93
CA SER A 375 -16.77 -0.56 -7.93
C SER A 375 -17.51 -1.31 -6.82
N GLU A 376 -18.31 -2.31 -7.18
CA GLU A 376 -19.01 -3.15 -6.18
C GLU A 376 -18.03 -3.96 -5.34
N SER A 377 -16.98 -4.53 -5.93
CA SER A 377 -15.98 -5.28 -5.16
C SER A 377 -15.23 -4.39 -4.17
N VAL A 378 -14.84 -3.18 -4.58
CA VAL A 378 -14.20 -2.21 -3.67
C VAL A 378 -15.16 -1.80 -2.55
N LYS A 379 -16.45 -1.58 -2.87
CA LYS A 379 -17.47 -1.28 -1.88
C LYS A 379 -17.63 -2.42 -0.86
N LEU A 380 -17.63 -3.67 -1.31
CA LEU A 380 -17.68 -4.82 -0.42
C LEU A 380 -16.43 -4.91 0.47
N LEU A 381 -15.23 -4.72 -0.10
CA LEU A 381 -13.97 -4.69 0.67
C LEU A 381 -13.96 -3.58 1.72
N ALA A 382 -14.44 -2.40 1.36
CA ALA A 382 -14.44 -1.24 2.25
C ALA A 382 -15.55 -1.30 3.33
N ASN A 383 -16.55 -2.15 3.17
CA ASN A 383 -17.72 -2.24 4.07
C ASN A 383 -17.93 -3.66 4.61
N SER A 384 -18.76 -4.46 3.97
CA SER A 384 -19.26 -5.72 4.54
C SER A 384 -18.19 -6.81 4.70
N MET A 385 -17.08 -6.75 3.95
CA MET A 385 -15.98 -7.72 4.02
C MET A 385 -14.84 -7.28 4.93
N GLN A 386 -14.97 -6.16 5.65
CA GLN A 386 -13.90 -5.60 6.50
C GLN A 386 -13.44 -6.58 7.58
N SER A 387 -14.36 -7.24 8.28
CA SER A 387 -14.00 -8.19 9.34
C SER A 387 -13.14 -9.34 8.80
N GLU A 388 -13.52 -9.89 7.63
CA GLU A 388 -12.74 -10.96 7.01
C GLU A 388 -11.37 -10.43 6.50
N LEU A 389 -11.38 -9.25 5.92
CA LEU A 389 -10.15 -8.61 5.40
C LEU A 389 -9.13 -8.38 6.54
N CYS A 390 -9.58 -7.85 7.68
CA CYS A 390 -8.74 -7.64 8.86
C CYS A 390 -8.26 -8.95 9.48
N SER A 391 -9.15 -9.95 9.60
CA SER A 391 -8.77 -11.27 10.12
C SER A 391 -7.67 -11.94 9.31
N ARG A 392 -7.67 -11.77 7.98
CA ARG A 392 -6.67 -12.39 7.10
C ARG A 392 -5.37 -11.61 7.00
N THR A 393 -5.45 -10.28 6.95
CA THR A 393 -4.26 -9.43 6.86
C THR A 393 -3.61 -9.19 8.22
N GLY A 394 -4.39 -9.18 9.29
CA GLY A 394 -3.97 -8.75 10.62
C GLY A 394 -3.91 -7.23 10.78
N LEU A 395 -4.42 -6.46 9.80
CA LEU A 395 -4.46 -5.00 9.84
C LEU A 395 -5.77 -4.49 10.42
N ALA A 396 -5.80 -3.22 10.84
CA ALA A 396 -6.97 -2.60 11.43
C ALA A 396 -8.02 -2.20 10.39
N PRO A 397 -9.33 -2.26 10.73
CA PRO A 397 -10.40 -1.89 9.83
C PRO A 397 -10.52 -0.38 9.68
N VAL A 398 -11.02 0.04 8.52
CA VAL A 398 -11.40 1.44 8.27
C VAL A 398 -12.83 1.76 8.72
N GLN A 399 -13.66 0.75 8.88
CA GLN A 399 -15.06 0.88 9.32
C GLN A 399 -15.18 0.96 10.85
N ALA A 400 -15.87 1.98 11.35
CA ALA A 400 -16.07 2.18 12.78
C ALA A 400 -16.85 1.04 13.46
N ASN A 401 -17.80 0.44 12.76
CA ASN A 401 -18.65 -0.62 13.28
C ASN A 401 -18.18 -2.03 12.89
N CYS A 402 -16.95 -2.17 12.39
CA CYS A 402 -16.41 -3.48 12.06
C CYS A 402 -16.11 -4.25 13.36
N SER A 403 -16.67 -5.44 13.48
CA SER A 403 -16.28 -6.38 14.52
C SER A 403 -14.92 -7.00 14.15
N VAL A 404 -13.93 -6.80 14.98
CA VAL A 404 -12.61 -7.42 14.84
C VAL A 404 -12.42 -8.47 15.93
N ILE A 405 -11.69 -9.53 15.60
CA ILE A 405 -11.41 -10.61 16.55
C ILE A 405 -10.40 -10.14 17.61
N ASP A 406 -9.66 -9.07 17.30
CA ASP A 406 -8.52 -8.62 18.07
C ASP A 406 -8.72 -7.19 18.56
N ILE A 407 -8.67 -7.03 19.87
CA ILE A 407 -8.83 -5.74 20.54
C ILE A 407 -7.79 -4.71 20.07
N GLN A 408 -6.55 -5.13 19.77
CA GLN A 408 -5.50 -4.21 19.34
C GLN A 408 -5.79 -3.57 17.99
N ALA A 409 -6.37 -4.31 17.04
CA ALA A 409 -6.82 -3.72 15.78
C ALA A 409 -7.95 -2.70 15.99
N ASP A 410 -8.76 -2.87 17.02
CA ASP A 410 -9.75 -1.87 17.44
C ASP A 410 -9.06 -0.64 18.05
N ASP A 411 -8.07 -0.83 18.91
CA ASP A 411 -7.33 0.26 19.52
C ASP A 411 -6.65 1.15 18.49
N VAL A 412 -6.01 0.57 17.46
CA VAL A 412 -5.41 1.33 16.35
C VAL A 412 -6.44 2.25 15.69
N ARG A 413 -7.64 1.77 15.42
CA ARG A 413 -8.70 2.57 14.84
C ARG A 413 -9.07 3.77 15.72
N TYR A 414 -9.16 3.57 17.03
CA TYR A 414 -9.42 4.66 17.98
C TYR A 414 -8.24 5.62 18.08
N TRP A 415 -7.00 5.13 18.07
CA TRP A 415 -5.83 5.99 18.09
C TRP A 415 -5.78 6.90 16.87
N VAL A 416 -5.99 6.35 15.67
CA VAL A 416 -6.06 7.13 14.43
C VAL A 416 -7.20 8.15 14.48
N ALA A 417 -8.37 7.75 14.94
CA ALA A 417 -9.53 8.64 15.07
C ALA A 417 -9.26 9.81 16.05
N ALA A 418 -8.54 9.56 17.14
CA ALA A 418 -8.19 10.56 18.13
C ALA A 418 -7.02 11.46 17.71
N SER A 419 -6.18 11.01 16.78
CA SER A 419 -4.99 11.74 16.33
C SER A 419 -5.26 12.76 15.22
N GLY A 420 -6.46 12.77 14.62
CA GLY A 420 -6.76 13.60 13.46
C GLY A 420 -6.48 12.89 12.14
N LYS A 421 -5.98 13.60 11.13
CA LYS A 421 -5.68 12.97 9.82
C LYS A 421 -4.44 12.10 9.91
N PRO A 422 -4.53 10.79 9.63
CA PRO A 422 -3.36 9.92 9.58
C PRO A 422 -2.36 10.39 8.52
N PHE A 423 -1.08 10.37 8.89
CA PHE A 423 0.00 10.63 7.96
C PHE A 423 0.55 9.32 7.40
N GLU A 424 0.98 9.33 6.16
CA GLU A 424 1.64 8.19 5.55
C GLU A 424 2.96 7.91 6.28
N GLY A 425 3.36 6.64 6.36
CA GLY A 425 4.69 6.29 6.83
C GLY A 425 5.79 6.94 5.99
N LEU A 426 6.98 7.08 6.56
CA LEU A 426 8.13 7.63 5.83
C LEU A 426 8.46 6.80 4.58
N ALA A 427 8.26 5.48 4.65
CA ALA A 427 8.49 4.58 3.51
C ALA A 427 7.58 4.86 2.31
N GLU A 428 6.35 5.29 2.54
CA GLU A 428 5.35 5.58 1.49
C GLU A 428 5.44 7.02 0.97
N SER A 429 5.81 7.94 1.86
CA SER A 429 5.79 9.38 1.54
C SER A 429 7.09 9.89 0.93
N ALA A 430 8.23 9.19 1.14
CA ALA A 430 9.56 9.70 0.82
C ALA A 430 10.25 9.01 -0.36
N PHE A 431 9.78 7.87 -0.83
CA PHE A 431 10.52 7.07 -1.81
C PHE A 431 9.73 6.75 -3.07
N LYS A 432 10.36 6.99 -4.23
CA LYS A 432 9.79 6.62 -5.53
C LYS A 432 9.87 5.11 -5.77
N THR A 433 10.94 4.46 -5.31
CA THR A 433 11.20 3.03 -5.55
C THR A 433 11.62 2.30 -4.27
N SER A 434 11.40 0.99 -4.23
CA SER A 434 11.96 0.14 -3.16
C SER A 434 13.50 0.18 -3.15
N GLY A 435 14.14 0.26 -4.31
CA GLY A 435 15.60 0.40 -4.41
C GLY A 435 16.11 1.67 -3.74
N SER A 436 15.49 2.82 -4.00
CA SER A 436 15.82 4.09 -3.33
C SER A 436 15.63 4.00 -1.81
N ARG A 437 14.55 3.38 -1.37
CA ARG A 437 14.27 3.14 0.05
C ARG A 437 15.33 2.28 0.70
N ASN A 438 15.71 1.18 0.06
CA ASN A 438 16.73 0.27 0.59
C ASN A 438 18.10 0.95 0.72
N GLN A 439 18.51 1.74 -0.29
CA GLN A 439 19.76 2.50 -0.24
C GLN A 439 19.75 3.56 0.87
N PHE A 440 18.62 4.24 1.08
CA PHE A 440 18.46 5.17 2.19
C PHE A 440 18.53 4.44 3.54
N ALA A 441 17.85 3.29 3.69
CA ALA A 441 17.88 2.49 4.89
C ALA A 441 19.31 2.06 5.25
N GLU A 442 20.08 1.58 4.29
CA GLU A 442 21.49 1.18 4.51
C GLU A 442 22.37 2.39 4.88
N ALA A 443 22.17 3.55 4.22
CA ALA A 443 22.86 4.77 4.57
C ALA A 443 22.54 5.23 6.00
N LEU A 444 21.27 5.16 6.41
CA LEU A 444 20.83 5.54 7.75
C LEU A 444 21.36 4.57 8.81
N LYS A 445 21.31 3.25 8.57
CA LYS A 445 21.90 2.25 9.45
C LYS A 445 23.41 2.48 9.66
N SER A 446 24.12 2.79 8.59
CA SER A 446 25.56 3.13 8.66
C SER A 446 25.83 4.42 9.43
N PHE A 447 24.91 5.38 9.42
CA PHE A 447 25.03 6.64 10.15
C PHE A 447 24.73 6.46 11.66
N LEU A 448 23.93 5.47 12.01
CA LEU A 448 23.59 5.14 13.41
C LEU A 448 24.66 4.27 14.08
N ASN A 449 25.49 3.53 13.33
CA ASN A 449 26.61 2.73 13.86
C ASN A 449 27.82 3.62 14.13
#